data_2e52ed7081320f6fc861e7762fcfb280
#
_entry.id   2e52ed7081320f6fc861e7762fcfb280
#
_cell.length_a   1.000
_cell.length_b   1.000
_cell.length_c   1.000
_cell.angle_alpha   90.00
_cell.angle_beta   90.00
_cell.angle_gamma   90.00
#
_symmetry.space_group_name_H-M   'P 1'
#
loop_
_entity.id
_entity.type
_entity.pdbx_description
1 polymer ?
#
loop_
_entity_poly.entity_id
_entity_poly.type
_entity_poly.pdbx_seq_one_letter_code
_entity_poly.pdbx_strand_id
1 'polypeptide(L)'
;IALVLSSGGARGLAHIGGIEALESRGYEISSIAGCSMGALIGGMYAAGKLPEVKQWMFKLDRRKVLSLVDFSLSLNHLVKGNRVRDALKEVVPDVNIEDLPIPYTAVATDWNSGREVIFSKGSLYNAIRASISIPLFFNPVRCKEMLLVDGGLVNALPLNRVARQSDDLLVGINVSTHDYRGELLMQHFVEKKLLGKSMPVAIMNRVLTHLEGLNVNYVTLLMRTIAIMLEQNTRQQIKLSHPDIVVQAPMKRYGALDFDKAEAISQIG
;
A
#
# COMPACT_ATOMS: atom_id res chain seq x y z
N ILE A 1 -12.09 13.75 13.79
CA ILE A 1 -10.77 13.87 13.17
C ILE A 1 -10.82 13.46 11.72
N ALA A 2 -10.10 14.19 10.85
CA ALA A 2 -9.82 13.79 9.47
C ALA A 2 -8.56 12.91 9.47
N LEU A 3 -8.72 11.60 9.24
CA LEU A 3 -7.65 10.62 9.36
C LEU A 3 -7.00 10.29 8.02
N VAL A 4 -5.67 10.24 7.99
CA VAL A 4 -4.91 9.90 6.79
C VAL A 4 -3.96 8.74 7.06
N LEU A 5 -4.06 7.70 6.22
CA LEU A 5 -3.31 6.45 6.36
C LEU A 5 -2.29 6.30 5.23
N SER A 6 -1.02 6.15 5.60
CA SER A 6 0.06 6.05 4.63
C SER A 6 0.07 4.71 3.89
N SER A 7 0.77 4.69 2.76
CA SER A 7 1.30 3.49 2.15
C SER A 7 2.24 2.73 3.11
N GLY A 8 2.47 1.43 2.87
CA GLY A 8 3.41 0.67 3.74
C GLY A 8 3.48 -0.83 3.49
N GLY A 9 2.74 -1.38 2.53
CA GLY A 9 2.62 -2.84 2.37
C GLY A 9 2.10 -3.50 3.64
N ALA A 10 2.65 -4.65 4.07
CA ALA A 10 2.24 -5.34 5.28
C ALA A 10 2.35 -4.48 6.55
N ARG A 11 3.28 -3.50 6.59
CA ARG A 11 3.40 -2.55 7.71
C ARG A 11 2.13 -1.73 7.92
N GLY A 12 1.33 -1.53 6.86
CA GLY A 12 0.05 -0.85 6.92
C GLY A 12 -1.01 -1.57 7.77
N LEU A 13 -0.79 -2.82 8.16
CA LEU A 13 -1.64 -3.50 9.15
C LEU A 13 -1.62 -2.81 10.53
N ALA A 14 -0.58 -2.02 10.83
CA ALA A 14 -0.54 -1.17 12.01
C ALA A 14 -1.62 -0.06 12.00
N HIS A 15 -2.14 0.32 10.84
CA HIS A 15 -3.27 1.24 10.78
C HIS A 15 -4.50 0.72 11.53
N ILE A 16 -4.68 -0.61 11.58
CA ILE A 16 -5.78 -1.22 12.35
C ILE A 16 -5.66 -0.84 13.83
N GLY A 17 -4.48 -1.08 14.43
CA GLY A 17 -4.23 -0.72 15.83
C GLY A 17 -4.31 0.78 16.08
N GLY A 18 -3.77 1.59 15.14
CA GLY A 18 -3.86 3.04 15.21
C GLY A 18 -5.29 3.57 15.21
N ILE A 19 -6.18 3.01 14.38
CA ILE A 19 -7.61 3.33 14.36
C ILE A 19 -8.23 2.94 15.70
N GLU A 20 -8.05 1.69 16.15
CA GLU A 20 -8.58 1.19 17.42
C GLU A 20 -8.09 2.02 18.63
N ALA A 21 -6.82 2.45 18.61
CA ALA A 21 -6.26 3.30 19.64
C ALA A 21 -6.86 4.71 19.67
N LEU A 22 -7.17 5.29 18.51
CA LEU A 22 -7.84 6.59 18.41
C LEU A 22 -9.28 6.49 18.93
N GLU A 23 -10.04 5.50 18.49
CA GLU A 23 -11.42 5.27 18.95
C GLU A 23 -11.50 4.99 20.46
N SER A 24 -10.57 4.18 20.99
CA SER A 24 -10.52 3.88 22.45
C SER A 24 -10.25 5.11 23.32
N ARG A 25 -9.68 6.18 22.73
CA ARG A 25 -9.46 7.47 23.38
C ARG A 25 -10.59 8.47 23.14
N GLY A 26 -11.68 8.03 22.51
CA GLY A 26 -12.86 8.85 22.27
C GLY A 26 -12.77 9.76 21.04
N TYR A 27 -11.80 9.55 20.15
CA TYR A 27 -11.78 10.28 18.89
C TYR A 27 -12.78 9.67 17.91
N GLU A 28 -13.60 10.51 17.32
CA GLU A 28 -14.50 10.15 16.21
C GLU A 28 -13.81 10.46 14.88
N ILE A 29 -13.76 9.47 13.98
CA ILE A 29 -13.19 9.63 12.65
C ILE A 29 -14.29 10.09 11.71
N SER A 30 -14.24 11.37 11.34
CA SER A 30 -15.24 12.04 10.48
C SER A 30 -15.03 11.79 9.00
N SER A 31 -13.79 11.51 8.59
CA SER A 31 -13.40 11.25 7.20
C SER A 31 -12.05 10.54 7.15
N ILE A 32 -11.78 9.85 6.02
CA ILE A 32 -10.55 9.09 5.87
C ILE A 32 -9.97 9.20 4.46
N ALA A 33 -8.66 9.35 4.36
CA ALA A 33 -7.93 9.21 3.10
C ALA A 33 -6.80 8.20 3.25
N GLY A 34 -6.51 7.43 2.20
CA GLY A 34 -5.47 6.42 2.27
C GLY A 34 -4.75 6.18 0.97
N CYS A 35 -3.54 5.62 1.10
CA CYS A 35 -2.73 5.16 -0.01
C CYS A 35 -2.33 3.71 0.21
N SER A 36 -2.40 2.88 -0.84
CA SER A 36 -1.99 1.48 -0.81
C SER A 36 -2.67 0.70 0.33
N MET A 37 -1.92 0.10 1.25
CA MET A 37 -2.50 -0.56 2.42
C MET A 37 -3.35 0.41 3.27
N GLY A 38 -2.97 1.67 3.37
CA GLY A 38 -3.80 2.70 4.01
C GLY A 38 -5.13 2.92 3.32
N ALA A 39 -5.18 2.80 1.97
CA ALA A 39 -6.44 2.86 1.23
C ALA A 39 -7.31 1.63 1.53
N LEU A 40 -6.71 0.44 1.63
CA LEU A 40 -7.45 -0.79 1.93
C LEU A 40 -8.03 -0.72 3.35
N ILE A 41 -7.21 -0.47 4.36
CA ILE A 41 -7.65 -0.43 5.77
C ILE A 41 -8.65 0.72 5.98
N GLY A 42 -8.36 1.91 5.45
CA GLY A 42 -9.26 3.07 5.55
C GLY A 42 -10.59 2.86 4.84
N GLY A 43 -10.59 2.25 3.66
CA GLY A 43 -11.81 1.93 2.93
C GLY A 43 -12.67 0.89 3.64
N MET A 44 -12.07 -0.13 4.24
CA MET A 44 -12.79 -1.11 5.02
C MET A 44 -13.34 -0.51 6.33
N TYR A 45 -12.61 0.39 6.96
CA TYR A 45 -13.11 1.15 8.09
C TYR A 45 -14.31 2.03 7.70
N ALA A 46 -14.17 2.82 6.64
CA ALA A 46 -15.25 3.68 6.14
C ALA A 46 -16.51 2.90 5.73
N ALA A 47 -16.36 1.66 5.30
CA ALA A 47 -17.46 0.74 5.01
C ALA A 47 -18.05 0.04 6.26
N GLY A 48 -17.50 0.29 7.46
CA GLY A 48 -17.91 -0.40 8.69
C GLY A 48 -17.56 -1.89 8.69
N LYS A 49 -16.52 -2.28 7.94
CA LYS A 49 -16.12 -3.68 7.67
C LYS A 49 -14.70 -4.02 8.13
N LEU A 50 -14.10 -3.13 8.91
CA LEU A 50 -12.75 -3.36 9.42
C LEU A 50 -12.63 -4.63 10.28
N PRO A 51 -13.59 -4.99 11.16
CA PRO A 51 -13.49 -6.21 11.97
C PRO A 51 -13.42 -7.49 11.12
N GLU A 52 -14.24 -7.61 10.08
CA GLU A 52 -14.26 -8.78 9.20
C GLU A 52 -12.94 -8.90 8.43
N VAL A 53 -12.44 -7.79 7.89
CA VAL A 53 -11.18 -7.77 7.15
C VAL A 53 -9.98 -7.99 8.08
N LYS A 54 -9.97 -7.46 9.30
CA LYS A 54 -8.98 -7.75 10.32
C LYS A 54 -8.87 -9.25 10.59
N GLN A 55 -10.01 -9.92 10.83
CA GLN A 55 -10.02 -11.37 11.07
C GLN A 55 -9.52 -12.16 9.86
N TRP A 56 -9.90 -11.75 8.65
CA TRP A 56 -9.42 -12.38 7.43
C TRP A 56 -7.91 -12.19 7.26
N MET A 57 -7.38 -10.98 7.46
CA MET A 57 -5.95 -10.70 7.36
C MET A 57 -5.11 -11.47 8.38
N PHE A 58 -5.61 -11.64 9.61
CA PHE A 58 -4.90 -12.39 10.65
C PHE A 58 -4.82 -13.91 10.37
N LYS A 59 -5.68 -14.42 9.48
CA LYS A 59 -5.64 -15.82 9.00
C LYS A 59 -4.76 -16.03 7.77
N LEU A 60 -4.14 -14.96 7.23
CA LEU A 60 -3.26 -15.06 6.07
C LEU A 60 -1.92 -15.67 6.49
N ASP A 61 -1.64 -16.87 6.01
CA ASP A 61 -0.31 -17.47 6.09
C ASP A 61 0.55 -17.07 4.87
N ARG A 62 1.84 -17.36 4.93
CA ARG A 62 2.79 -17.06 3.84
C ARG A 62 2.36 -17.63 2.48
N ARG A 63 1.74 -18.82 2.46
CA ARG A 63 1.31 -19.47 1.21
C ARG A 63 0.14 -18.71 0.59
N LYS A 64 -0.84 -18.33 1.40
CA LYS A 64 -1.99 -17.52 0.97
C LYS A 64 -1.54 -16.15 0.48
N VAL A 65 -0.68 -15.46 1.23
CA VAL A 65 -0.09 -14.17 0.80
C VAL A 65 0.56 -14.31 -0.57
N LEU A 66 1.40 -15.33 -0.76
CA LEU A 66 2.07 -15.58 -2.04
C LEU A 66 1.08 -15.87 -3.18
N SER A 67 -0.05 -16.51 -2.89
CA SER A 67 -1.10 -16.78 -3.88
C SER A 67 -1.87 -15.53 -4.28
N LEU A 68 -1.94 -14.52 -3.42
CA LEU A 68 -2.61 -13.24 -3.69
C LEU A 68 -1.74 -12.28 -4.52
N VAL A 69 -0.42 -12.44 -4.47
CA VAL A 69 0.52 -11.61 -5.22
C VAL A 69 0.62 -12.10 -6.65
N ASP A 70 0.28 -11.25 -7.59
CA ASP A 70 0.33 -11.54 -9.02
C ASP A 70 1.70 -11.22 -9.60
N PHE A 71 2.67 -12.12 -9.40
CA PHE A 71 3.94 -12.01 -10.09
C PHE A 71 3.81 -12.38 -11.57
N SER A 72 3.56 -11.44 -12.42
CA SER A 72 3.68 -11.61 -13.87
C SER A 72 4.97 -10.98 -14.38
N LEU A 73 6.00 -11.81 -14.54
CA LEU A 73 7.20 -11.48 -15.31
C LEU A 73 7.05 -11.88 -16.78
N SER A 74 5.86 -12.28 -17.20
CA SER A 74 5.55 -12.54 -18.59
C SER A 74 5.39 -11.21 -19.34
N LEU A 75 6.34 -10.89 -20.20
CA LEU A 75 6.29 -9.71 -21.07
C LEU A 75 5.06 -9.69 -21.99
N ASN A 76 4.35 -10.81 -22.14
CA ASN A 76 3.29 -10.97 -23.15
C ASN A 76 1.89 -11.23 -22.61
N HIS A 77 1.67 -11.40 -21.30
CA HIS A 77 0.34 -11.64 -20.76
C HIS A 77 0.09 -10.78 -19.53
N LEU A 78 -0.70 -9.72 -19.70
CA LEU A 78 -1.36 -9.02 -18.62
C LEU A 78 -2.42 -9.97 -18.00
N VAL A 79 -1.98 -10.91 -17.18
CA VAL A 79 -2.90 -11.75 -16.39
C VAL A 79 -3.66 -10.81 -15.47
N LYS A 80 -4.97 -10.86 -15.52
CA LYS A 80 -5.86 -10.01 -14.72
C LYS A 80 -5.59 -10.25 -13.22
N GLY A 81 -4.79 -9.38 -12.60
CA GLY A 81 -4.41 -9.43 -11.20
C GLY A 81 -5.54 -8.99 -10.26
N ASN A 82 -6.62 -9.75 -10.24
CA ASN A 82 -7.79 -9.44 -9.41
C ASN A 82 -7.87 -10.28 -8.12
N ARG A 83 -6.88 -11.13 -7.84
CA ARG A 83 -6.94 -12.11 -6.74
C ARG A 83 -7.19 -11.47 -5.38
N VAL A 84 -6.53 -10.34 -5.08
CA VAL A 84 -6.79 -9.61 -3.81
C VAL A 84 -8.22 -9.09 -3.78
N ARG A 85 -8.69 -8.46 -4.87
CA ARG A 85 -10.06 -7.96 -4.97
C ARG A 85 -11.08 -9.08 -4.83
N ASP A 86 -10.86 -10.19 -5.51
CA ASP A 86 -11.79 -11.30 -5.52
C ASP A 86 -11.83 -12.00 -4.15
N ALA A 87 -10.67 -12.13 -3.47
CA ALA A 87 -10.59 -12.62 -2.09
C ALA A 87 -11.27 -11.67 -1.08
N LEU A 88 -11.16 -10.35 -1.27
CA LEU A 88 -11.88 -9.38 -0.43
C LEU A 88 -13.40 -9.46 -0.65
N LYS A 89 -13.87 -9.70 -1.88
CA LYS A 89 -15.29 -9.86 -2.20
C LYS A 89 -15.94 -11.09 -1.54
N GLU A 90 -15.16 -12.11 -1.23
CA GLU A 90 -15.62 -13.26 -0.47
C GLU A 90 -15.91 -12.91 1.01
N VAL A 91 -15.25 -11.85 1.52
CA VAL A 91 -15.37 -11.42 2.93
C VAL A 91 -16.38 -10.29 3.07
N VAL A 92 -16.36 -9.32 2.14
CA VAL A 92 -17.18 -8.11 2.18
C VAL A 92 -17.71 -7.80 0.78
N PRO A 93 -19.01 -7.48 0.60
CA PRO A 93 -19.53 -7.02 -0.68
C PRO A 93 -18.88 -5.70 -1.13
N ASP A 94 -18.72 -5.52 -2.45
CA ASP A 94 -18.29 -4.23 -3.02
C ASP A 94 -19.41 -3.18 -2.87
N VAL A 95 -19.03 -1.97 -2.56
CA VAL A 95 -19.92 -0.81 -2.40
C VAL A 95 -19.35 0.37 -3.17
N ASN A 96 -20.16 1.38 -3.47
CA ASN A 96 -19.65 2.62 -4.02
C ASN A 96 -19.12 3.52 -2.91
N ILE A 97 -18.06 4.25 -3.21
CA ILE A 97 -17.39 5.16 -2.26
C ILE A 97 -18.35 6.25 -1.78
N GLU A 98 -19.19 6.77 -2.66
CA GLU A 98 -20.18 7.80 -2.35
C GLU A 98 -21.32 7.34 -1.44
N ASP A 99 -21.50 6.02 -1.29
CA ASP A 99 -22.52 5.41 -0.42
C ASP A 99 -21.96 5.02 0.97
N LEU A 100 -20.68 5.31 1.23
CA LEU A 100 -20.04 5.00 2.51
C LEU A 100 -20.55 5.90 3.63
N PRO A 101 -20.63 5.37 4.89
CA PRO A 101 -21.06 6.15 6.07
C PRO A 101 -20.25 7.41 6.33
N ILE A 102 -18.95 7.40 6.01
CA ILE A 102 -18.05 8.55 6.13
C ILE A 102 -17.32 8.80 4.81
N PRO A 103 -16.98 10.06 4.50
CA PRO A 103 -16.19 10.40 3.32
C PRO A 103 -14.88 9.62 3.26
N TYR A 104 -14.63 9.02 2.12
CA TYR A 104 -13.42 8.25 1.87
C TYR A 104 -12.74 8.68 0.57
N THR A 105 -11.40 8.68 0.60
CA THR A 105 -10.58 8.96 -0.59
C THR A 105 -9.41 7.96 -0.68
N ALA A 106 -9.24 7.36 -1.84
CA ALA A 106 -8.03 6.59 -2.17
C ALA A 106 -7.24 7.29 -3.27
N VAL A 107 -5.93 7.09 -3.30
CA VAL A 107 -5.05 7.64 -4.33
C VAL A 107 -4.30 6.54 -5.08
N ALA A 108 -4.13 6.75 -6.38
CA ALA A 108 -3.27 5.95 -7.25
C ALA A 108 -2.40 6.88 -8.11
N THR A 109 -1.49 6.31 -8.87
CA THR A 109 -0.64 7.05 -9.82
C THR A 109 -0.95 6.61 -11.23
N ASP A 110 -1.19 7.54 -12.14
CA ASP A 110 -1.18 7.24 -13.56
C ASP A 110 0.28 7.15 -14.05
N TRP A 111 0.68 5.94 -14.43
CA TRP A 111 2.05 5.65 -14.88
C TRP A 111 2.44 6.46 -16.13
N ASN A 112 1.48 6.71 -17.02
CA ASN A 112 1.77 7.37 -18.30
C ASN A 112 2.09 8.86 -18.11
N SER A 113 1.37 9.53 -17.21
CA SER A 113 1.51 10.97 -16.99
C SER A 113 2.28 11.35 -15.71
N GLY A 114 2.49 10.39 -14.80
CA GLY A 114 3.05 10.65 -13.48
C GLY A 114 2.12 11.44 -12.56
N ARG A 115 0.84 11.57 -12.91
CA ARG A 115 -0.15 12.33 -12.12
C ARG A 115 -0.82 11.47 -11.07
N GLU A 116 -1.19 12.11 -9.97
CA GLU A 116 -2.06 11.51 -8.96
C GLU A 116 -3.46 11.31 -9.53
N VAL A 117 -4.05 10.15 -9.23
CA VAL A 117 -5.45 9.82 -9.53
C VAL A 117 -6.19 9.62 -8.23
N ILE A 118 -7.27 10.38 -8.05
CA ILE A 118 -8.05 10.44 -6.82
C ILE A 118 -9.35 9.68 -7.03
N PHE A 119 -9.67 8.77 -6.12
CA PHE A 119 -10.91 8.02 -6.07
C PHE A 119 -11.74 8.46 -4.87
N SER A 120 -12.81 9.18 -5.12
CA SER A 120 -13.82 9.60 -4.15
C SER A 120 -15.23 9.17 -4.56
N LYS A 121 -15.35 8.39 -5.65
CA LYS A 121 -16.61 7.87 -6.19
C LYS A 121 -16.37 6.54 -6.92
N GLY A 122 -17.44 5.76 -7.10
CA GLY A 122 -17.45 4.48 -7.78
C GLY A 122 -17.03 3.33 -6.87
N SER A 123 -16.77 2.17 -7.46
CA SER A 123 -16.46 0.93 -6.72
C SER A 123 -15.26 1.10 -5.78
N LEU A 124 -15.49 0.83 -4.50
CA LEU A 124 -14.46 0.84 -3.46
C LEU A 124 -13.31 -0.13 -3.77
N TYR A 125 -13.65 -1.32 -4.25
CA TYR A 125 -12.64 -2.31 -4.60
C TYR A 125 -11.80 -1.95 -5.82
N ASN A 126 -12.37 -1.26 -6.80
CA ASN A 126 -11.60 -0.78 -7.93
C ASN A 126 -10.61 0.32 -7.51
N ALA A 127 -11.02 1.21 -6.61
CA ALA A 127 -10.16 2.24 -6.03
C ALA A 127 -9.01 1.62 -5.21
N ILE A 128 -9.34 0.69 -4.30
CA ILE A 128 -8.35 -0.05 -3.51
C ILE A 128 -7.40 -0.80 -4.44
N ARG A 129 -7.93 -1.53 -5.44
CA ARG A 129 -7.11 -2.32 -6.36
C ARG A 129 -6.13 -1.46 -7.16
N ALA A 130 -6.53 -0.27 -7.59
CA ALA A 130 -5.63 0.68 -8.23
C ALA A 130 -4.55 1.15 -7.25
N SER A 131 -4.97 1.54 -6.04
CA SER A 131 -4.08 2.08 -5.01
C SER A 131 -3.00 1.10 -4.52
N ILE A 132 -3.29 -0.21 -4.49
CA ILE A 132 -2.33 -1.26 -4.06
C ILE A 132 -1.51 -1.85 -5.20
N SER A 133 -1.55 -1.29 -6.41
CA SER A 133 -0.86 -1.81 -7.60
C SER A 133 0.65 -1.53 -7.58
N ILE A 134 1.34 -2.03 -6.56
CA ILE A 134 2.79 -1.87 -6.40
C ILE A 134 3.51 -2.54 -7.59
N PRO A 135 4.32 -1.79 -8.36
CA PRO A 135 5.12 -2.37 -9.42
C PRO A 135 5.97 -3.55 -8.94
N LEU A 136 6.14 -4.58 -9.76
CA LEU A 136 6.77 -5.87 -9.50
C LEU A 136 5.91 -6.86 -8.67
N PHE A 137 4.93 -6.41 -7.90
CA PHE A 137 4.09 -7.29 -7.07
C PHE A 137 2.69 -7.47 -7.63
N PHE A 138 2.13 -6.41 -8.19
CA PHE A 138 0.79 -6.42 -8.76
C PHE A 138 0.80 -5.83 -10.17
N ASN A 139 -0.03 -6.41 -11.03
CA ASN A 139 -0.23 -5.84 -12.35
C ASN A 139 -0.88 -4.45 -12.26
N PRO A 140 -0.45 -3.50 -13.09
CA PRO A 140 -1.13 -2.21 -13.21
C PRO A 140 -2.60 -2.37 -13.61
N VAL A 141 -3.43 -1.42 -13.20
CA VAL A 141 -4.85 -1.38 -13.57
C VAL A 141 -5.05 -0.46 -14.77
N ARG A 142 -5.63 -0.99 -15.85
CA ARG A 142 -6.05 -0.15 -16.98
C ARG A 142 -7.39 0.52 -16.68
N CYS A 143 -7.43 1.84 -16.78
CA CYS A 143 -8.63 2.65 -16.61
C CYS A 143 -8.68 3.71 -17.70
N LYS A 144 -9.52 3.50 -18.73
CA LYS A 144 -9.55 4.34 -19.94
C LYS A 144 -8.14 4.40 -20.57
N GLU A 145 -7.60 5.59 -20.80
CA GLU A 145 -6.27 5.85 -21.34
C GLU A 145 -5.14 5.73 -20.29
N MET A 146 -5.49 5.60 -18.99
CA MET A 146 -4.54 5.55 -17.89
C MET A 146 -4.07 4.14 -17.59
N LEU A 147 -2.81 4.03 -17.14
CA LEU A 147 -2.24 2.83 -16.56
C LEU A 147 -1.92 3.11 -15.09
N LEU A 148 -2.77 2.60 -14.19
CA LEU A 148 -2.72 2.93 -12.77
C LEU A 148 -1.79 1.98 -12.02
N VAL A 149 -0.92 2.56 -11.21
CA VAL A 149 -0.02 1.91 -10.25
C VAL A 149 -0.23 2.48 -8.85
N ASP A 150 0.45 1.91 -7.86
CA ASP A 150 0.36 2.34 -6.46
C ASP A 150 0.49 3.86 -6.29
N GLY A 151 -0.38 4.44 -5.47
CA GLY A 151 -0.43 5.88 -5.24
C GLY A 151 0.79 6.41 -4.51
N GLY A 152 1.52 5.55 -3.81
CA GLY A 152 2.71 5.93 -3.04
C GLY A 152 3.80 6.57 -3.89
N LEU A 153 3.87 6.28 -5.20
CA LEU A 153 4.86 6.90 -6.07
C LEU A 153 4.78 8.44 -6.10
N VAL A 154 3.58 9.00 -5.92
CA VAL A 154 3.36 10.46 -5.96
C VAL A 154 2.80 11.02 -4.65
N ASN A 155 2.01 10.26 -3.89
CA ASN A 155 1.41 10.72 -2.64
C ASN A 155 1.24 9.57 -1.64
N ALA A 156 2.31 9.23 -0.93
CA ALA A 156 2.34 8.09 -0.01
C ALA A 156 1.57 8.34 1.30
N LEU A 157 1.35 9.59 1.69
CA LEU A 157 0.53 10.01 2.84
C LEU A 157 -0.37 11.16 2.38
N PRO A 158 -1.59 10.90 1.88
CA PRO A 158 -2.41 11.86 1.15
C PRO A 158 -3.14 12.85 2.07
N LEU A 159 -2.38 13.62 2.88
CA LEU A 159 -2.89 14.61 3.85
C LEU A 159 -3.74 15.70 3.18
N ASN A 160 -3.42 16.05 1.93
CA ASN A 160 -4.12 17.04 1.13
C ASN A 160 -5.36 16.50 0.39
N ARG A 161 -5.78 15.24 0.67
CA ARG A 161 -6.88 14.57 -0.03
C ARG A 161 -8.01 14.13 0.89
N VAL A 162 -7.84 14.19 2.20
CA VAL A 162 -8.91 13.88 3.14
C VAL A 162 -9.94 15.03 3.16
N ALA A 163 -11.22 14.69 3.17
CA ALA A 163 -12.28 15.66 3.41
C ALA A 163 -12.14 16.17 4.85
N ARG A 164 -12.14 17.48 5.06
CA ARG A 164 -11.93 18.08 6.37
C ARG A 164 -12.98 19.17 6.62
N GLN A 165 -13.64 19.10 7.76
CA GLN A 165 -14.44 20.20 8.28
C GLN A 165 -13.55 21.16 9.08
N SER A 166 -14.04 22.37 9.37
CA SER A 166 -13.25 23.42 10.04
C SER A 166 -12.68 22.99 11.39
N ASP A 167 -13.41 22.14 12.11
CA ASP A 167 -13.11 21.74 13.49
C ASP A 167 -12.38 20.39 13.57
N ASP A 168 -12.16 19.74 12.42
CA ASP A 168 -11.44 18.46 12.39
C ASP A 168 -9.95 18.66 12.62
N LEU A 169 -9.39 17.87 13.53
CA LEU A 169 -7.94 17.68 13.58
C LEU A 169 -7.49 16.84 12.40
N LEU A 170 -6.46 17.29 11.68
CA LEU A 170 -5.81 16.53 10.62
C LEU A 170 -4.78 15.59 11.24
N VAL A 171 -5.08 14.29 11.21
CA VAL A 171 -4.24 13.25 11.82
C VAL A 171 -3.68 12.33 10.74
N GLY A 172 -2.37 12.19 10.68
CA GLY A 172 -1.69 11.24 9.79
C GLY A 172 -1.08 10.07 10.54
N ILE A 173 -1.32 8.83 10.11
CA ILE A 173 -0.57 7.66 10.57
C ILE A 173 0.41 7.24 9.48
N ASN A 174 1.71 7.37 9.77
CA ASN A 174 2.79 7.02 8.85
C ASN A 174 3.50 5.74 9.30
N VAL A 175 3.37 4.69 8.51
CA VAL A 175 4.05 3.39 8.69
C VAL A 175 5.17 3.16 7.67
N SER A 176 5.43 4.13 6.80
CA SER A 176 6.43 4.04 5.72
C SER A 176 7.84 4.39 6.17
N THR A 177 8.09 4.49 7.47
CA THR A 177 9.44 4.77 7.99
C THR A 177 10.42 3.68 7.56
N HIS A 178 11.60 4.12 7.17
CA HIS A 178 12.63 3.32 6.53
C HIS A 178 13.09 2.11 7.35
N ASP A 179 13.07 0.91 6.73
CA ASP A 179 13.64 -0.32 7.30
C ASP A 179 14.52 -1.08 6.29
N TYR A 180 15.82 -0.94 6.44
CA TYR A 180 16.82 -1.64 5.62
C TYR A 180 16.71 -3.17 5.66
N ARG A 181 16.24 -3.76 6.77
CA ARG A 181 16.16 -5.22 6.91
C ARG A 181 15.01 -5.81 6.09
N GLY A 182 13.88 -5.12 6.05
CA GLY A 182 12.74 -5.53 5.22
C GLY A 182 13.07 -5.51 3.73
N GLU A 183 13.89 -4.56 3.29
CA GLU A 183 14.35 -4.47 1.90
C GLU A 183 15.21 -5.67 1.49
N LEU A 184 16.13 -6.11 2.36
CA LEU A 184 16.96 -7.30 2.11
C LEU A 184 16.13 -8.60 2.03
N LEU A 185 15.09 -8.74 2.87
CA LEU A 185 14.20 -9.89 2.81
C LEU A 185 13.34 -9.89 1.54
N MET A 186 12.86 -8.71 1.11
CA MET A 186 12.15 -8.55 -0.15
C MET A 186 13.03 -8.88 -1.34
N GLN A 187 14.29 -8.44 -1.34
CA GLN A 187 15.30 -8.79 -2.31
C GLN A 187 15.45 -10.30 -2.47
N HIS A 188 15.70 -11.01 -1.37
CA HIS A 188 15.88 -12.46 -1.36
C HIS A 188 14.63 -13.21 -1.87
N PHE A 189 13.44 -12.70 -1.58
CA PHE A 189 12.18 -13.25 -2.05
C PHE A 189 11.98 -13.07 -3.56
N VAL A 190 12.26 -11.87 -4.08
CA VAL A 190 12.17 -11.56 -5.51
C VAL A 190 13.22 -12.36 -6.29
N GLU A 191 14.46 -12.44 -5.81
CA GLU A 191 15.52 -13.24 -6.40
C GLU A 191 15.14 -14.73 -6.49
N LYS A 192 14.67 -15.32 -5.41
CA LYS A 192 14.27 -16.74 -5.39
C LYS A 192 13.12 -17.06 -6.33
N LYS A 193 12.22 -16.11 -6.58
CA LYS A 193 11.07 -16.29 -7.48
C LYS A 193 11.40 -15.93 -8.94
N LEU A 194 12.31 -14.99 -9.18
CA LEU A 194 12.83 -14.66 -10.50
C LEU A 194 13.71 -15.78 -11.06
N LEU A 195 14.56 -16.38 -10.24
CA LEU A 195 15.42 -17.50 -10.61
C LEU A 195 14.65 -18.82 -10.86
N GLY A 196 13.42 -18.93 -10.34
CA GLY A 196 12.57 -20.10 -10.50
C GLY A 196 11.76 -20.15 -11.81
N LYS A 197 11.78 -19.12 -12.66
CA LYS A 197 11.07 -19.10 -13.95
C LYS A 197 11.95 -18.46 -15.01
N SER A 198 12.39 -19.27 -15.95
CA SER A 198 13.21 -19.03 -17.13
C SER A 198 13.09 -17.65 -17.80
N MET A 199 13.78 -16.65 -17.30
CA MET A 199 14.42 -15.65 -18.14
C MET A 199 15.77 -16.20 -18.57
N PRO A 200 16.23 -15.91 -19.81
CA PRO A 200 17.59 -16.31 -20.19
C PRO A 200 18.58 -15.66 -19.22
N VAL A 201 19.10 -16.47 -18.30
CA VAL A 201 20.08 -16.11 -17.27
C VAL A 201 21.28 -15.36 -17.87
N ALA A 202 21.58 -15.61 -19.14
CA ALA A 202 22.62 -14.93 -19.90
C ALA A 202 22.40 -13.42 -20.07
N ILE A 203 21.14 -12.94 -20.19
CA ILE A 203 20.86 -11.49 -20.33
C ILE A 203 20.90 -10.84 -18.94
N MET A 204 20.37 -11.50 -17.93
CA MET A 204 20.42 -11.01 -16.56
C MET A 204 21.84 -10.95 -16.03
N ASN A 205 22.64 -12.01 -16.24
CA ASN A 205 24.05 -12.05 -15.83
C ASN A 205 24.89 -11.00 -16.56
N ARG A 206 24.63 -10.70 -17.82
CA ARG A 206 25.37 -9.65 -18.56
C ARG A 206 25.12 -8.24 -18.04
N VAL A 207 23.90 -7.96 -17.53
CA VAL A 207 23.59 -6.68 -16.85
C VAL A 207 24.17 -6.67 -15.42
N LEU A 208 24.16 -7.81 -14.74
CA LEU A 208 24.68 -7.95 -13.37
C LEU A 208 26.22 -7.93 -13.32
N THR A 209 26.94 -8.53 -14.27
CA THR A 209 28.42 -8.53 -14.32
C THR A 209 29.03 -7.17 -14.62
N HIS A 210 28.27 -6.23 -15.22
CA HIS A 210 28.74 -4.84 -15.37
C HIS A 210 28.62 -4.00 -14.08
N LEU A 211 27.99 -4.55 -13.03
CA LEU A 211 27.83 -3.91 -11.72
C LEU A 211 28.66 -4.56 -10.62
N GLU A 212 29.65 -5.38 -10.97
CA GLU A 212 30.51 -6.19 -10.05
C GLU A 212 31.37 -5.41 -9.04
N GLY A 213 31.13 -4.13 -8.86
CA GLY A 213 31.76 -3.36 -7.76
C GLY A 213 30.82 -3.01 -6.59
N LEU A 214 29.51 -3.25 -6.74
CA LEU A 214 28.52 -2.96 -5.72
C LEU A 214 27.76 -4.25 -5.42
N ASN A 215 27.82 -4.75 -4.20
CA ASN A 215 27.01 -5.88 -3.70
C ASN A 215 25.49 -5.57 -3.67
N VAL A 216 24.99 -4.86 -4.68
CA VAL A 216 23.62 -4.38 -4.80
C VAL A 216 23.08 -4.87 -6.13
N ASN A 217 22.13 -5.81 -6.12
CA ASN A 217 21.46 -6.19 -7.34
C ASN A 217 20.48 -5.11 -7.81
N TYR A 218 20.11 -5.11 -9.09
CA TYR A 218 19.25 -4.11 -9.70
C TYR A 218 17.88 -4.00 -9.05
N VAL A 219 17.30 -5.11 -8.59
CA VAL A 219 16.00 -5.14 -7.90
C VAL A 219 16.07 -4.41 -6.56
N THR A 220 17.13 -4.63 -5.80
CA THR A 220 17.37 -3.91 -4.53
C THR A 220 17.52 -2.42 -4.77
N LEU A 221 18.30 -2.04 -5.79
CA LEU A 221 18.48 -0.65 -6.15
C LEU A 221 17.13 0.00 -6.49
N LEU A 222 16.31 -0.66 -7.32
CA LEU A 222 14.99 -0.18 -7.70
C LEU A 222 14.06 -0.05 -6.49
N MET A 223 13.99 -1.08 -5.64
CA MET A 223 13.17 -1.04 -4.42
C MET A 223 13.63 0.06 -3.47
N ARG A 224 14.93 0.24 -3.33
CA ARG A 224 15.49 1.30 -2.51
C ARG A 224 15.17 2.68 -3.06
N THR A 225 15.26 2.87 -4.37
CA THR A 225 14.89 4.11 -5.03
C THR A 225 13.42 4.45 -4.78
N ILE A 226 12.52 3.47 -4.95
CA ILE A 226 11.09 3.64 -4.65
C ILE A 226 10.89 4.03 -3.17
N ALA A 227 11.53 3.32 -2.23
CA ALA A 227 11.40 3.61 -0.80
C ALA A 227 11.87 5.03 -0.45
N ILE A 228 12.97 5.49 -1.03
CA ILE A 228 13.47 6.87 -0.86
C ILE A 228 12.45 7.89 -1.40
N MET A 229 11.89 7.64 -2.58
CA MET A 229 10.87 8.52 -3.17
C MET A 229 9.62 8.59 -2.29
N LEU A 230 9.12 7.45 -1.80
CA LEU A 230 7.98 7.40 -0.87
C LEU A 230 8.24 8.21 0.38
N GLU A 231 9.42 8.07 0.99
CA GLU A 231 9.80 8.80 2.20
C GLU A 231 9.90 10.31 1.95
N GLN A 232 10.52 10.73 0.85
CA GLN A 232 10.63 12.15 0.50
C GLN A 232 9.26 12.76 0.20
N ASN A 233 8.40 12.07 -0.54
CA ASN A 233 7.04 12.51 -0.80
C ASN A 233 6.24 12.66 0.51
N THR A 234 6.34 11.71 1.43
CA THR A 234 5.69 11.79 2.74
C THR A 234 6.18 13.00 3.54
N ARG A 235 7.49 13.23 3.59
CA ARG A 235 8.07 14.40 4.28
C ARG A 235 7.59 15.72 3.69
N GLN A 236 7.49 15.79 2.36
CA GLN A 236 6.97 16.97 1.67
C GLN A 236 5.49 17.19 1.97
N GLN A 237 4.67 16.15 1.94
CA GLN A 237 3.24 16.25 2.27
C GLN A 237 3.02 16.72 3.71
N ILE A 238 3.78 16.21 4.67
CA ILE A 238 3.72 16.69 6.07
C ILE A 238 4.05 18.19 6.15
N LYS A 239 5.10 18.65 5.45
CA LYS A 239 5.47 20.06 5.44
C LYS A 239 4.44 20.97 4.78
N LEU A 240 3.79 20.50 3.70
CA LEU A 240 2.84 21.31 2.93
C LEU A 240 1.44 21.31 3.54
N SER A 241 1.02 20.22 4.15
CA SER A 241 -0.34 20.04 4.66
C SER A 241 -0.50 20.48 6.12
N HIS A 242 0.61 20.67 6.86
CA HIS A 242 0.62 21.09 8.27
C HIS A 242 -0.39 20.29 9.13
N PRO A 243 -0.28 18.95 9.20
CA PRO A 243 -1.18 18.15 10.02
C PRO A 243 -1.03 18.51 11.49
N ASP A 244 -2.13 18.40 12.25
CA ASP A 244 -2.14 18.65 13.68
C ASP A 244 -1.36 17.56 14.42
N ILE A 245 -1.47 16.31 13.97
CA ILE A 245 -0.79 15.15 14.56
C ILE A 245 -0.25 14.24 13.46
N VAL A 246 1.01 13.80 13.59
CA VAL A 246 1.59 12.73 12.77
C VAL A 246 2.11 11.63 13.69
N VAL A 247 1.43 10.48 13.67
CA VAL A 247 1.88 9.27 14.35
C VAL A 247 2.86 8.54 13.44
N GLN A 248 4.08 8.31 13.90
CA GLN A 248 5.07 7.50 13.19
C GLN A 248 5.21 6.15 13.88
N ALA A 249 4.67 5.09 13.28
CA ALA A 249 4.77 3.76 13.85
C ALA A 249 6.18 3.16 13.61
N PRO A 250 6.85 2.63 14.65
CA PRO A 250 8.22 2.13 14.57
C PRO A 250 8.28 0.74 13.91
N MET A 251 8.24 0.68 12.58
CA MET A 251 8.17 -0.55 11.79
C MET A 251 9.53 -1.21 11.54
N LYS A 252 10.59 -0.93 12.32
CA LYS A 252 11.98 -1.39 12.10
C LYS A 252 12.15 -2.91 12.02
N ARG A 253 11.19 -3.69 12.53
CA ARG A 253 11.25 -5.16 12.60
C ARG A 253 10.46 -5.86 11.49
N TYR A 254 9.68 -5.12 10.70
CA TYR A 254 8.73 -5.69 9.73
C TYR A 254 8.97 -5.15 8.33
N GLY A 255 9.06 -6.07 7.38
CA GLY A 255 9.14 -5.75 5.96
C GLY A 255 7.77 -5.49 5.33
N ALA A 256 7.78 -4.93 4.13
CA ALA A 256 6.54 -4.66 3.38
C ALA A 256 5.77 -5.92 2.95
N LEU A 257 6.34 -7.12 3.11
CA LEU A 257 5.72 -8.41 2.76
C LEU A 257 5.40 -9.32 3.96
N ASP A 258 5.61 -8.87 5.17
CA ASP A 258 5.38 -9.67 6.40
C ASP A 258 3.89 -9.77 6.78
N PHE A 259 3.02 -10.06 5.80
CA PHE A 259 1.57 -10.23 6.02
C PHE A 259 1.23 -11.40 6.96
N ASP A 260 2.11 -12.39 7.06
CA ASP A 260 2.01 -13.50 8.00
C ASP A 260 2.22 -13.08 9.47
N LYS A 261 2.59 -11.83 9.71
CA LYS A 261 2.74 -11.23 11.04
C LYS A 261 1.69 -10.16 11.34
N ALA A 262 0.53 -10.27 10.70
CA ALA A 262 -0.52 -9.25 10.72
C ALA A 262 -0.93 -8.83 12.13
N GLU A 263 -1.14 -9.78 13.02
CA GLU A 263 -1.52 -9.51 14.42
C GLU A 263 -0.44 -8.71 15.17
N ALA A 264 0.81 -9.15 15.08
CA ALA A 264 1.92 -8.47 15.75
C ALA A 264 2.17 -7.06 15.20
N ILE A 265 1.97 -6.85 13.90
CA ILE A 265 2.09 -5.52 13.27
C ILE A 265 0.93 -4.62 13.72
N SER A 266 -0.29 -5.14 13.78
CA SER A 266 -1.46 -4.39 14.23
C SER A 266 -1.30 -3.89 15.68
N GLN A 267 -0.69 -4.67 16.56
CA GLN A 267 -0.44 -4.30 17.96
C GLN A 267 0.56 -3.14 18.13
N ILE A 268 1.32 -2.78 17.11
CA ILE A 268 2.26 -1.66 17.16
C ILE A 268 1.54 -0.32 16.88
N GLY A 269 0.50 -0.36 16.08
CA GLY A 269 -0.31 0.83 15.77
C GLY A 269 -1.18 1.23 16.94
#